data_0b3db7ac19f3542d076ef7c417272426
#
_entry.id   0b3db7ac19f3542d076ef7c417272426
#
_cell.length_a   1.000
_cell.length_b   1.000
_cell.length_c   1.000
_cell.angle_alpha   90.00
_cell.angle_beta   90.00
_cell.angle_gamma   90.00
#
_symmetry.space_group_name_H-M   'P 1'
#
loop_
_entity.id
_entity.type
_entity.pdbx_description
1 polymer ?
#
loop_
_entity_poly.entity_id
_entity_poly.type
_entity_poly.pdbx_seq_one_letter_code
_entity_poly.pdbx_strand_id
1 'polypeptide(L)'
;MEQKAVFDKVVKILSPYAKDKDALARVSETTNILDELKVNSARLVDVVLEFEDEFGIEIADDDVDGISTIGDCVQLISQKAA
;
A
#
# COMPACT_ATOMS: atom_id res chain seq x y z
N MET A 1 11.18 -8.94 -7.79
CA MET A 1 11.35 -7.56 -7.27
C MET A 1 11.69 -7.63 -5.79
N GLU A 2 12.66 -6.87 -5.34
CA GLU A 2 13.07 -6.86 -3.93
C GLU A 2 11.94 -6.29 -3.05
N GLN A 3 11.70 -6.94 -1.91
CA GLN A 3 10.64 -6.51 -0.99
C GLN A 3 10.88 -5.09 -0.47
N LYS A 4 12.13 -4.73 -0.19
CA LYS A 4 12.44 -3.38 0.27
C LYS A 4 12.10 -2.33 -0.78
N ALA A 5 12.41 -2.59 -2.03
CA ALA A 5 12.07 -1.68 -3.13
C ALA A 5 10.57 -1.54 -3.27
N VAL A 6 9.83 -2.62 -3.15
CA VAL A 6 8.37 -2.60 -3.17
C VAL A 6 7.83 -1.82 -1.98
N PHE A 7 8.37 -2.06 -0.79
CA PHE A 7 7.97 -1.34 0.42
C PHE A 7 8.16 0.17 0.25
N ASP A 8 9.32 0.59 -0.23
CA ASP A 8 9.61 2.02 -0.43
C ASP A 8 8.64 2.66 -1.42
N LYS A 9 8.30 1.98 -2.49
CA LYS A 9 7.35 2.47 -3.49
C LYS A 9 5.93 2.53 -2.92
N VAL A 10 5.53 1.53 -2.14
CA VAL A 10 4.23 1.51 -1.49
C VAL A 10 4.09 2.71 -0.56
N VAL A 11 5.09 2.96 0.26
CA VAL A 11 5.08 4.11 1.18
C VAL A 11 5.02 5.43 0.41
N LYS A 12 5.78 5.54 -0.67
CA LYS A 12 5.79 6.73 -1.50
C LYS A 12 4.41 7.01 -2.11
N ILE A 13 3.75 5.96 -2.60
CA ILE A 13 2.41 6.08 -3.18
C ILE A 13 1.39 6.47 -2.12
N LEU A 14 1.50 5.89 -0.91
CA LEU A 14 0.58 6.18 0.18
C LEU A 14 0.76 7.58 0.77
N SER A 15 1.94 8.17 0.63
CA SER A 15 2.28 9.44 1.26
C SER A 15 1.26 10.56 1.01
N PRO A 16 0.79 10.81 -0.22
CA PRO A 16 -0.19 11.88 -0.46
C PRO A 16 -1.55 11.61 0.20
N TYR A 17 -1.87 10.35 0.48
CA TYR A 17 -3.16 9.94 1.04
C TYR A 17 -3.13 9.84 2.55
N ALA A 18 -1.96 9.69 3.15
CA ALA A 18 -1.82 9.53 4.59
C ALA A 18 -2.04 10.87 5.29
N LYS A 19 -3.01 10.92 6.19
CA LYS A 19 -3.31 12.13 6.96
C LYS A 19 -2.38 12.29 8.15
N ASP A 20 -1.92 11.17 8.71
CA ASP A 20 -1.01 11.18 9.85
C ASP A 20 0.44 11.09 9.35
N LYS A 21 1.09 12.24 9.22
CA LYS A 21 2.46 12.30 8.71
C LYS A 21 3.49 11.78 9.70
N ASP A 22 3.20 11.84 11.00
CA ASP A 22 4.08 11.29 12.02
C ASP A 22 4.10 9.76 11.93
N ALA A 23 2.94 9.14 11.75
CA ALA A 23 2.86 7.71 11.55
C ALA A 23 3.56 7.28 10.26
N LEU A 24 3.42 8.10 9.20
CA LEU A 24 4.09 7.83 7.93
C LEU A 24 5.61 7.82 8.07
N ALA A 25 6.15 8.69 8.92
CA ALA A 25 7.59 8.76 9.17
C ALA A 25 8.11 7.55 9.94
N ARG A 26 7.22 6.78 10.58
CA ARG A 26 7.57 5.62 11.40
C ARG A 26 6.97 4.33 10.89
N VAL A 27 6.69 4.25 9.58
CA VAL A 27 6.05 3.07 9.01
C VAL A 27 6.91 1.83 9.10
N SER A 28 6.23 0.70 9.23
CA SER A 28 6.83 -0.62 9.13
C SER A 28 5.85 -1.53 8.40
N GLU A 29 6.21 -2.79 8.21
CA GLU A 29 5.33 -3.74 7.55
C GLU A 29 4.03 -3.96 8.32
N THR A 30 4.05 -3.77 9.63
CA THR A 30 2.87 -3.97 10.49
C THR A 30 2.00 -2.73 10.61
N THR A 31 2.40 -1.59 10.03
CA THR A 31 1.62 -0.36 10.10
C THR A 31 0.29 -0.51 9.35
N ASN A 32 -0.82 -0.26 10.05
CA ASN A 32 -2.15 -0.32 9.46
C ASN A 32 -2.41 0.93 8.64
N ILE A 33 -2.79 0.74 7.38
CA ILE A 33 -2.98 1.84 6.43
C ILE A 33 -4.14 2.74 6.84
N LEU A 34 -5.27 2.16 7.22
CA LEU A 34 -6.47 2.92 7.54
C LEU A 34 -6.41 3.50 8.95
N ASP A 35 -5.98 2.70 9.92
CA ASP A 35 -6.04 3.10 11.33
C ASP A 35 -4.86 3.97 11.75
N GLU A 36 -3.65 3.65 11.30
CA GLU A 36 -2.44 4.34 11.73
C GLU A 36 -2.06 5.48 10.80
N LEU A 37 -2.09 5.27 9.50
CA LEU A 37 -1.77 6.32 8.52
C LEU A 37 -2.96 7.24 8.27
N LYS A 38 -4.16 6.85 8.70
CA LYS A 38 -5.38 7.62 8.52
C LYS A 38 -5.69 7.87 7.05
N VAL A 39 -5.49 6.85 6.22
CA VAL A 39 -5.91 6.90 4.83
C VAL A 39 -7.43 6.71 4.78
N ASN A 40 -8.13 7.57 4.06
CA ASN A 40 -9.57 7.43 3.89
C ASN A 40 -9.86 6.16 3.09
N SER A 41 -10.74 5.28 3.60
CA SER A 41 -11.07 4.03 2.94
C SER A 41 -11.62 4.24 1.52
N ALA A 42 -12.32 5.36 1.27
CA ALA A 42 -12.81 5.70 -0.06
C ALA A 42 -11.67 6.00 -1.04
N ARG A 43 -10.48 6.36 -0.53
CA ARG A 43 -9.31 6.63 -1.36
C ARG A 43 -8.47 5.38 -1.63
N LEU A 44 -8.77 4.29 -0.95
CA LEU A 44 -7.99 3.06 -1.12
C LEU A 44 -8.04 2.55 -2.56
N VAL A 45 -9.16 2.75 -3.24
CA VAL A 45 -9.28 2.39 -4.66
C VAL A 45 -8.28 3.17 -5.51
N ASP A 46 -8.13 4.47 -5.24
CA ASP A 46 -7.16 5.30 -5.96
C ASP A 46 -5.73 4.83 -5.71
N VAL A 47 -5.42 4.46 -4.47
CA VAL A 47 -4.11 3.91 -4.10
C VAL A 47 -3.84 2.62 -4.86
N VAL A 48 -4.84 1.74 -4.94
CA VAL A 48 -4.71 0.47 -5.65
C VAL A 48 -4.45 0.70 -7.14
N LEU A 49 -5.15 1.66 -7.75
CA LEU A 49 -4.93 1.99 -9.16
C LEU A 49 -3.50 2.48 -9.40
N GLU A 50 -2.94 3.26 -8.47
CA GLU A 50 -1.56 3.70 -8.58
C GLU A 50 -0.58 2.55 -8.44
N PHE A 51 -0.88 1.56 -7.57
CA PHE A 51 -0.07 0.35 -7.48
C PHE A 51 -0.06 -0.41 -8.81
N GLU A 52 -1.23 -0.55 -9.42
CA GLU A 52 -1.35 -1.23 -10.72
C GLU A 52 -0.51 -0.55 -11.79
N ASP A 53 -0.56 0.77 -11.85
CA ASP A 53 0.23 1.55 -12.81
C ASP A 53 1.73 1.45 -12.54
N GLU A 54 2.13 1.60 -11.28
CA GLU A 54 3.55 1.64 -10.91
C GLU A 54 4.23 0.29 -11.13
N PHE A 55 3.53 -0.80 -10.82
CA PHE A 55 4.12 -2.15 -10.86
C PHE A 55 3.71 -2.95 -12.10
N GLY A 56 2.80 -2.44 -12.91
CA GLY A 56 2.33 -3.14 -14.11
C GLY A 56 1.59 -4.42 -13.80
N ILE A 57 0.75 -4.42 -12.78
CA ILE A 57 0.02 -5.59 -12.30
C ILE A 57 -1.48 -5.30 -12.27
N GLU A 58 -2.27 -6.35 -12.09
CA GLU A 58 -3.71 -6.24 -11.88
C GLU A 58 -4.06 -6.69 -10.46
N ILE A 59 -4.83 -5.88 -9.76
CA ILE A 59 -5.29 -6.18 -8.40
C ILE A 59 -6.81 -6.29 -8.43
N ALA A 60 -7.31 -7.46 -8.05
CA ALA A 60 -8.75 -7.71 -8.01
C ALA A 60 -9.38 -7.07 -6.76
N ASP A 61 -10.69 -6.80 -6.83
CA ASP A 61 -11.43 -6.26 -5.68
C ASP A 61 -11.29 -7.15 -4.45
N ASP A 62 -11.31 -8.47 -4.63
CA ASP A 62 -11.13 -9.43 -3.53
C ASP A 62 -9.76 -9.28 -2.88
N ASP A 63 -8.74 -8.96 -3.67
CA ASP A 63 -7.39 -8.73 -3.15
C ASP A 63 -7.34 -7.48 -2.27
N VAL A 64 -8.09 -6.44 -2.67
CA VAL A 64 -8.16 -5.19 -1.89
C VAL A 64 -8.77 -5.43 -0.52
N ASP A 65 -9.77 -6.28 -0.42
CA ASP A 65 -10.42 -6.60 0.85
C ASP A 65 -9.46 -7.23 1.87
N GLY A 66 -8.40 -7.87 1.40
CA GLY A 66 -7.39 -8.47 2.27
C GLY A 66 -6.28 -7.53 2.71
N ILE A 67 -6.29 -6.29 2.23
CA ILE A 67 -5.25 -5.31 2.56
C ILE A 67 -5.59 -4.59 3.86
N SER A 68 -4.71 -4.69 4.85
CA SER A 68 -4.84 -3.97 6.12
C SER A 68 -3.56 -3.21 6.45
N THR A 69 -2.41 -3.82 6.22
CA THR A 69 -1.11 -3.26 6.57
C THR A 69 -0.27 -2.99 5.33
N ILE A 70 0.81 -2.23 5.51
CA ILE A 70 1.77 -2.01 4.43
C ILE A 70 2.38 -3.34 3.99
N GLY A 71 2.65 -4.24 4.93
CA GLY A 71 3.16 -5.57 4.61
C GLY A 71 2.22 -6.37 3.72
N ASP A 72 0.91 -6.25 3.94
CA ASP A 72 -0.09 -6.89 3.08
C ASP A 72 0.03 -6.39 1.64
N CYS A 73 0.21 -5.10 1.46
CA CYS A 73 0.41 -4.51 0.13
C CYS A 73 1.69 -5.02 -0.52
N VAL A 74 2.79 -5.03 0.22
CA VAL A 74 4.08 -5.50 -0.29
C VAL A 74 3.99 -6.95 -0.72
N GLN A 75 3.37 -7.79 0.10
CA GLN A 75 3.22 -9.21 -0.21
C GLN A 75 2.37 -9.43 -1.44
N LEU A 76 1.23 -8.75 -1.53
CA LEU A 76 0.33 -8.86 -2.68
C LEU A 76 1.03 -8.43 -3.97
N ILE A 77 1.71 -7.29 -3.95
CA ILE A 77 2.41 -6.77 -5.11
C ILE A 77 3.53 -7.72 -5.52
N SER A 78 4.28 -8.25 -4.56
CA SER A 78 5.36 -9.18 -4.83
C SER A 78 4.85 -10.46 -5.49
N GLN A 79 3.70 -10.96 -5.05
CA GLN A 79 3.07 -12.14 -5.67
C GLN A 79 2.62 -11.87 -7.10
N LYS A 80 2.00 -10.72 -7.33
CA LYS A 80 1.48 -10.35 -8.65
C LYS A 80 2.59 -10.03 -9.64
N ALA A 81 3.71 -9.49 -9.17
CA ALA A 81 4.83 -9.10 -10.02
C ALA A 81 5.82 -10.24 -10.26
N ALA A 82 5.65 -11.36 -9.59
CA ALA A 82 6.55 -12.49 -9.72
C ALA A 82 6.47 -13.16 -11.10
#